data_33f1fb3357d442c5ecea9a59e759951c
#
_entry.id   33f1fb3357d442c5ecea9a59e759951c
#
_cell.length_a   1.000
_cell.length_b   1.000
_cell.length_c   1.000
_cell.angle_alpha   90.00
_cell.angle_beta   90.00
_cell.angle_gamma   90.00
#
_symmetry.space_group_name_H-M   'P 1'
#
loop_
_entity.id
_entity.type
_entity.pdbx_description
1 polymer ?
#
loop_
_entity_poly.entity_id
_entity_poly.type
_entity_poly.pdbx_seq_one_letter_code
_entity_poly.pdbx_strand_id
1 'polypeptide(L)'
;MSTSCVFPLPVDDAFRLARSTGFDGVEIMVTQHRSTQDATALLAISARHELPILSIHAPVLPLAQFVWGGGPRGKLEGAARLAADVGASTVVVHPPYIWEPSFARAFGDTVR
;
A
#
# COMPACT_ATOMS: atom_id res chain seq x y z
N MET A 1 -9.99 2.52 -7.14
CA MET A 1 -9.06 3.67 -7.44
C MET A 1 -7.79 3.50 -6.61
N SER A 2 -6.63 3.78 -7.17
CA SER A 2 -5.39 3.85 -6.35
C SER A 2 -5.21 5.24 -5.75
N THR A 3 -4.76 5.31 -4.48
CA THR A 3 -4.40 6.60 -3.84
C THR A 3 -3.21 7.27 -4.52
N SER A 4 -2.43 6.52 -5.30
CA SER A 4 -1.34 7.08 -6.12
C SER A 4 -1.83 8.05 -7.20
N CYS A 5 -3.04 7.85 -7.72
CA CYS A 5 -3.63 8.70 -8.77
C CYS A 5 -3.89 10.14 -8.31
N VAL A 6 -4.02 10.34 -7.01
CA VAL A 6 -4.36 11.63 -6.41
C VAL A 6 -3.32 12.10 -5.40
N PHE A 7 -2.16 11.42 -5.35
CA PHE A 7 -1.04 11.85 -4.51
C PHE A 7 -0.67 13.32 -4.82
N PRO A 8 -0.43 14.19 -3.82
CA PRO A 8 -0.22 13.88 -2.41
C PRO A 8 -1.45 14.12 -1.50
N LEU A 9 -2.68 13.95 -2.00
CA LEU A 9 -3.86 14.13 -1.17
C LEU A 9 -3.85 13.19 0.06
N PRO A 10 -4.41 13.61 1.19
CA PRO A 10 -4.64 12.74 2.34
C PRO A 10 -5.48 11.51 1.95
N VAL A 11 -5.27 10.38 2.64
CA VAL A 11 -5.99 9.13 2.37
C VAL A 11 -7.51 9.30 2.47
N ASP A 12 -7.99 10.04 3.47
CA ASP A 12 -9.43 10.29 3.64
C ASP A 12 -10.05 11.04 2.45
N ASP A 13 -9.33 12.03 1.91
CA ASP A 13 -9.75 12.75 0.70
C ASP A 13 -9.75 11.85 -0.54
N ALA A 14 -8.78 10.95 -0.66
CA ALA A 14 -8.74 9.96 -1.73
C ALA A 14 -9.96 9.02 -1.68
N PHE A 15 -10.34 8.55 -0.49
CA PHE A 15 -11.55 7.73 -0.30
C PHE A 15 -12.82 8.49 -0.64
N ARG A 16 -12.94 9.74 -0.18
CA ARG A 16 -14.07 10.61 -0.52
C ARG A 16 -14.20 10.79 -2.03
N LEU A 17 -13.09 11.02 -2.73
CA LEU A 17 -13.09 11.15 -4.19
C LEU A 17 -13.47 9.83 -4.87
N ALA A 18 -12.89 8.71 -4.46
CA ALA A 18 -13.22 7.39 -4.99
C ALA A 18 -14.72 7.09 -4.84
N ARG A 19 -15.30 7.39 -3.68
CA ARG A 19 -16.74 7.21 -3.45
C ARG A 19 -17.58 8.08 -4.36
N SER A 20 -17.25 9.36 -4.49
CA SER A 20 -18.03 10.32 -5.31
C SER A 20 -17.94 10.04 -6.82
N THR A 21 -16.89 9.34 -7.25
CA THR A 21 -16.67 8.98 -8.67
C THR A 21 -17.10 7.54 -8.99
N GLY A 22 -17.68 6.80 -8.03
CA GLY A 22 -18.29 5.49 -8.27
C GLY A 22 -17.34 4.31 -8.33
N PHE A 23 -16.16 4.40 -7.70
CA PHE A 23 -15.26 3.24 -7.56
C PHE A 23 -15.79 2.27 -6.50
N ASP A 24 -15.58 0.97 -6.73
CA ASP A 24 -16.02 -0.11 -5.83
C ASP A 24 -15.02 -0.38 -4.69
N GLY A 25 -13.86 0.24 -4.70
CA GLY A 25 -12.85 0.09 -3.67
C GLY A 25 -11.58 0.87 -3.95
N VAL A 26 -10.65 0.82 -3.01
CA VAL A 26 -9.43 1.62 -3.01
C VAL A 26 -8.19 0.73 -2.89
N GLU A 27 -7.14 1.07 -3.63
CA GLU A 27 -5.78 0.62 -3.41
C GLU A 27 -5.02 1.66 -2.59
N ILE A 28 -4.36 1.23 -1.54
CA ILE A 28 -3.50 2.09 -0.73
C ILE A 28 -2.06 2.02 -1.22
N MET A 29 -1.55 3.12 -1.76
CA MET A 29 -0.13 3.28 -1.97
C MET A 29 0.53 3.66 -0.64
N VAL A 30 1.42 2.81 -0.15
CA VAL A 30 2.17 3.08 1.08
C VAL A 30 3.23 4.15 0.83
N THR A 31 3.21 5.18 1.66
CA THR A 31 4.15 6.31 1.62
C THR A 31 4.82 6.50 2.99
N GLN A 32 5.66 7.53 3.13
CA GLN A 32 6.24 7.93 4.41
C GLN A 32 5.20 8.43 5.43
N HIS A 33 3.99 8.75 5.00
CA HIS A 33 2.92 9.19 5.89
C HIS A 33 2.35 8.02 6.69
N ARG A 34 2.34 8.15 8.02
CA ARG A 34 1.85 7.09 8.91
C ARG A 34 0.42 6.65 8.63
N SER A 35 -0.44 7.57 8.18
CA SER A 35 -1.82 7.25 7.81
C SER A 35 -1.95 6.19 6.71
N THR A 36 -0.91 6.00 5.88
CA THR A 36 -0.89 4.94 4.85
C THR A 36 -0.35 3.60 5.38
N GLN A 37 0.10 3.56 6.64
CA GLN A 37 0.76 2.41 7.25
C GLN A 37 -0.01 1.87 8.47
N ASP A 38 -1.02 2.59 8.93
CA ASP A 38 -1.80 2.28 10.14
C ASP A 38 -3.11 1.60 9.74
N ALA A 39 -3.18 0.29 9.98
CA ALA A 39 -4.35 -0.52 9.67
C ALA A 39 -5.63 -0.03 10.36
N THR A 40 -5.52 0.42 11.63
CA THR A 40 -6.68 0.92 12.38
C THR A 40 -7.23 2.20 11.75
N ALA A 41 -6.35 3.13 11.40
CA ALA A 41 -6.74 4.37 10.73
C ALA A 41 -7.35 4.10 9.35
N LEU A 42 -6.74 3.20 8.57
CA LEU A 42 -7.22 2.81 7.25
C LEU A 42 -8.60 2.14 7.30
N LEU A 43 -8.82 1.23 8.25
CA LEU A 43 -10.13 0.59 8.45
C LEU A 43 -11.20 1.59 8.87
N ALA A 44 -10.87 2.56 9.72
CA ALA A 44 -11.80 3.62 10.12
C ALA A 44 -12.21 4.49 8.92
N ILE A 45 -11.27 4.84 8.03
CA ILE A 45 -11.54 5.60 6.80
C ILE A 45 -12.39 4.76 5.85
N SER A 46 -12.02 3.48 5.63
CA SER A 46 -12.78 2.54 4.80
C SER A 46 -14.24 2.44 5.26
N ALA A 47 -14.47 2.27 6.57
CA ALA A 47 -15.82 2.19 7.13
C ALA A 47 -16.60 3.51 6.96
N ARG A 48 -15.95 4.66 7.16
CA ARG A 48 -16.58 5.99 7.01
C ARG A 48 -17.09 6.23 5.61
N HIS A 49 -16.34 5.82 4.60
CA HIS A 49 -16.69 6.03 3.20
C HIS A 49 -17.43 4.83 2.57
N GLU A 50 -17.65 3.75 3.32
CA GLU A 50 -18.26 2.51 2.84
C GLU A 50 -17.57 1.99 1.57
N LEU A 51 -16.23 2.03 1.55
CA LEU A 51 -15.41 1.54 0.46
C LEU A 51 -14.35 0.57 0.97
N PRO A 52 -14.28 -0.67 0.46
CA PRO A 52 -13.26 -1.64 0.86
C PRO A 52 -11.86 -1.24 0.36
N ILE A 53 -10.85 -1.66 1.12
CA ILE A 53 -9.46 -1.66 0.68
C ILE A 53 -9.22 -2.96 -0.07
N LEU A 54 -8.95 -2.88 -1.37
CA LEU A 54 -8.80 -4.05 -2.24
C LEU A 54 -7.35 -4.51 -2.35
N SER A 55 -6.42 -3.58 -2.30
CA SER A 55 -4.99 -3.87 -2.43
C SER A 55 -4.11 -2.89 -1.65
N ILE A 56 -2.94 -3.39 -1.29
CA ILE A 56 -1.85 -2.58 -0.73
C ILE A 56 -0.72 -2.52 -1.75
N HIS A 57 -0.35 -1.33 -2.15
CA HIS A 57 0.79 -1.08 -3.01
C HIS A 57 2.03 -0.81 -2.15
N ALA A 58 3.02 -1.69 -2.24
CA ALA A 58 4.27 -1.60 -1.47
C ALA A 58 5.00 -0.26 -1.71
N PRO A 59 5.78 0.24 -0.74
CA PRO A 59 6.48 1.51 -0.86
C PRO A 59 7.43 1.55 -2.05
N VAL A 60 7.26 2.50 -2.96
CA VAL A 60 8.09 2.65 -4.17
C VAL A 60 8.69 4.05 -4.31
N LEU A 61 8.09 5.06 -3.68
CA LEU A 61 8.58 6.44 -3.77
C LEU A 61 9.91 6.60 -3.03
N PRO A 62 10.81 7.49 -3.51
CA PRO A 62 12.11 7.73 -2.86
C PRO A 62 11.99 8.07 -1.37
N LEU A 63 11.01 8.87 -0.98
CA LEU A 63 10.77 9.24 0.42
C LEU A 63 10.21 8.08 1.27
N ALA A 64 9.66 7.06 0.63
CA ALA A 64 9.14 5.86 1.29
C ALA A 64 10.16 4.71 1.37
N GLN A 65 11.38 4.92 0.90
CA GLN A 65 12.40 3.86 0.85
C GLN A 65 12.78 3.29 2.24
N PHE A 66 12.60 4.06 3.30
CA PHE A 66 12.90 3.64 4.68
C PHE A 66 11.67 3.11 5.44
N VAL A 67 10.48 3.13 4.82
CA VAL A 67 9.29 2.53 5.43
C VAL A 67 9.54 1.04 5.62
N TRP A 68 9.28 0.58 6.83
CA TRP A 68 9.50 -0.82 7.26
C TRP A 68 10.94 -1.32 7.11
N GLY A 69 11.94 -0.41 7.27
CA GLY A 69 13.33 -0.78 7.43
C GLY A 69 14.19 -0.76 6.18
N GLY A 70 13.82 -0.07 5.13
CA GLY A 70 14.70 0.26 4.00
C GLY A 70 15.16 -0.90 3.11
N GLY A 71 14.98 -2.15 3.53
CA GLY A 71 15.31 -3.33 2.73
C GLY A 71 14.11 -3.88 1.96
N PRO A 72 14.35 -4.56 0.81
CA PRO A 72 13.27 -5.11 0.01
C PRO A 72 12.37 -6.10 0.77
N ARG A 73 12.97 -6.94 1.61
CA ARG A 73 12.24 -7.92 2.43
C ARG A 73 11.29 -7.25 3.41
N GLY A 74 11.74 -6.23 4.14
CA GLY A 74 10.91 -5.49 5.08
C GLY A 74 9.71 -4.83 4.40
N LYS A 75 9.89 -4.31 3.19
CA LYS A 75 8.81 -3.71 2.39
C LYS A 75 7.77 -4.75 1.97
N LEU A 76 8.20 -5.92 1.51
CA LEU A 76 7.31 -7.01 1.10
C LEU A 76 6.52 -7.57 2.29
N GLU A 77 7.22 -7.89 3.38
CA GLU A 77 6.60 -8.41 4.61
C GLU A 77 5.66 -7.39 5.26
N GLY A 78 6.06 -6.11 5.28
CA GLY A 78 5.23 -5.02 5.79
C GLY A 78 3.97 -4.82 4.98
N ALA A 79 4.06 -4.84 3.66
CA ALA A 79 2.91 -4.71 2.77
C ALA A 79 1.95 -5.91 2.90
N ALA A 80 2.49 -7.14 2.98
CA ALA A 80 1.70 -8.35 3.18
C ALA A 80 0.97 -8.34 4.54
N ARG A 81 1.65 -7.90 5.60
CA ARG A 81 1.06 -7.77 6.93
C ARG A 81 -0.04 -6.72 6.95
N LEU A 82 0.22 -5.53 6.40
CA LEU A 82 -0.79 -4.49 6.31
C LEU A 82 -2.01 -4.95 5.49
N ALA A 83 -1.80 -5.65 4.38
CA ALA A 83 -2.89 -6.21 3.57
C ALA A 83 -3.75 -7.19 4.39
N ALA A 84 -3.12 -8.10 5.13
CA ALA A 84 -3.84 -9.01 6.04
C ALA A 84 -4.63 -8.25 7.11
N ASP A 85 -4.02 -7.25 7.73
CA ASP A 85 -4.64 -6.46 8.81
C ASP A 85 -5.86 -5.65 8.33
N VAL A 86 -5.85 -5.17 7.09
CA VAL A 86 -6.99 -4.42 6.50
C VAL A 86 -7.94 -5.29 5.69
N GLY A 87 -7.68 -6.59 5.57
CA GLY A 87 -8.51 -7.52 4.80
C GLY A 87 -8.36 -7.38 3.28
N ALA A 88 -7.30 -6.77 2.79
CA ALA A 88 -7.00 -6.69 1.36
C ALA A 88 -6.46 -8.03 0.85
N SER A 89 -6.94 -8.47 -0.31
CA SER A 89 -6.55 -9.75 -0.91
C SER A 89 -5.30 -9.68 -1.79
N THR A 90 -4.81 -8.48 -2.07
CA THR A 90 -3.76 -8.26 -3.07
C THR A 90 -2.68 -7.33 -2.54
N VAL A 91 -1.43 -7.66 -2.84
CA VAL A 91 -0.28 -6.77 -2.65
C VAL A 91 0.31 -6.47 -4.03
N VAL A 92 0.44 -5.20 -4.35
CA VAL A 92 1.08 -4.75 -5.58
C VAL A 92 2.53 -4.42 -5.29
N VAL A 93 3.43 -5.02 -6.04
CA VAL A 93 4.88 -4.78 -5.96
C VAL A 93 5.44 -4.51 -7.34
N HIS A 94 6.43 -3.63 -7.42
CA HIS A 94 7.17 -3.47 -8.67
C HIS A 94 8.15 -4.61 -8.85
N PRO A 95 8.36 -5.12 -10.06
CA PRO A 95 9.41 -6.09 -10.32
C PRO A 95 10.78 -5.48 -9.96
N PRO A 96 11.71 -6.29 -9.45
CA PRO A 96 13.05 -5.82 -9.13
C PRO A 96 13.74 -5.30 -10.39
N TYR A 97 14.41 -4.18 -10.29
CA TYR A 97 15.28 -3.72 -11.36
C TYR A 97 16.50 -4.63 -11.49
N ILE A 98 17.09 -4.68 -12.69
CA ILE A 98 18.28 -5.51 -13.00
C ILE A 98 19.42 -5.24 -12.00
N TRP A 99 19.51 -4.01 -11.51
CA TRP A 99 20.53 -3.57 -10.53
C TRP A 99 20.15 -3.82 -9.07
N GLU A 100 19.03 -4.48 -8.80
CA GLU A 100 18.58 -4.83 -7.44
C GLU A 100 18.51 -6.36 -7.20
N PRO A 101 19.62 -7.09 -7.28
CA PRO A 101 19.60 -8.55 -7.12
C PRO A 101 19.17 -9.00 -5.72
N SER A 102 19.33 -8.15 -4.71
CA SER A 102 18.83 -8.40 -3.36
C SER A 102 17.30 -8.39 -3.28
N PHE A 103 16.64 -7.54 -4.06
CA PHE A 103 15.17 -7.51 -4.13
C PHE A 103 14.62 -8.75 -4.85
N ALA A 104 15.26 -9.19 -5.93
CA ALA A 104 14.85 -10.39 -6.66
C ALA A 104 14.92 -11.65 -5.77
N ARG A 105 15.97 -11.78 -4.96
CA ARG A 105 16.11 -12.87 -3.97
C ARG A 105 15.04 -12.78 -2.89
N ALA A 106 14.88 -11.59 -2.27
CA ALA A 106 13.87 -11.39 -1.23
C ALA A 106 12.45 -11.69 -1.72
N PHE A 107 12.12 -11.29 -2.95
CA PHE A 107 10.82 -11.59 -3.57
C PHE A 107 10.61 -13.10 -3.71
N GLY A 108 11.59 -13.83 -4.26
CA GLY A 108 11.53 -15.27 -4.41
C GLY A 108 11.34 -16.02 -3.08
N ASP A 109 11.93 -15.52 -2.00
CA ASP A 109 11.81 -16.11 -0.66
C ASP A 109 10.48 -15.80 0.04
N THR A 110 9.86 -14.67 -0.28
CA THR A 110 8.62 -14.21 0.38
C THR A 110 7.35 -14.80 -0.26
N VAL A 111 7.38 -15.13 -1.56
CA VAL A 111 6.22 -15.71 -2.28
C VAL A 111 6.19 -17.24 -2.27
N ARG A 112 7.11 -17.88 -1.58
CA ARG A 112 7.13 -19.33 -1.36
C ARG A 112 6.49 -19.70 -0.03
#